data_5864b71f2e34f291b62537699174619f
#
_entry.id   5864b71f2e34f291b62537699174619f
#
_cell.length_a   1.000
_cell.length_b   1.000
_cell.length_c   1.000
_cell.angle_alpha   90.00
_cell.angle_beta   90.00
_cell.angle_gamma   90.00
#
_symmetry.space_group_name_H-M   'P 1'
#
loop_
_entity.id
_entity.type
_entity.pdbx_description
1 polymer ?
#
loop_
_entity_poly.entity_id
_entity_poly.type
_entity_poly.pdbx_seq_one_letter_code
_entity_poly.pdbx_strand_id
1 'polypeptide(L)'
;MELKDVILEEEKAEVREFLKAFHLVYEQDIDLTLALRDEGKLVATASAAKNIVKCVAIDETYQGKALANTLMSALIKRLNQRGHHHLFLYSRPELVPYFEPLGFKKIVESM
;
A
#
# COMPACT_ATOMS: atom_id res chain seq x y z
N MET A 1 4.59 -6.47 15.36
CA MET A 1 4.55 -5.70 14.09
C MET A 1 3.60 -4.53 14.25
N GLU A 2 3.97 -3.38 13.74
CA GLU A 2 3.23 -2.15 13.96
C GLU A 2 2.71 -1.56 12.66
N LEU A 3 1.43 -1.22 12.62
CA LEU A 3 0.79 -0.56 11.48
C LEU A 3 0.54 0.89 11.85
N LYS A 4 1.04 1.82 11.02
CA LYS A 4 0.86 3.25 11.25
C LYS A 4 0.60 4.02 9.98
N ASP A 5 -0.12 5.14 10.13
CA ASP A 5 -0.23 6.14 9.06
C ASP A 5 1.12 6.85 8.93
N VAL A 6 1.52 7.11 7.69
CA VAL A 6 2.73 7.87 7.40
C VAL A 6 2.31 9.33 7.23
N ILE A 7 2.75 10.18 8.14
CA ILE A 7 2.36 11.58 8.19
C ILE A 7 3.56 12.51 8.09
N LEU A 8 4.65 12.20 8.82
CA LEU A 8 5.82 13.06 8.87
C LEU A 8 6.63 12.99 7.58
N GLU A 9 7.26 14.10 7.22
CA GLU A 9 8.08 14.18 6.00
C GLU A 9 9.25 13.20 6.02
N GLU A 10 9.88 13.00 7.17
CA GLU A 10 10.97 12.04 7.30
C GLU A 10 10.50 10.60 7.08
N GLU A 11 9.26 10.29 7.50
CA GLU A 11 8.67 8.99 7.24
C GLU A 11 8.35 8.80 5.76
N LYS A 12 7.89 9.87 5.12
CA LYS A 12 7.62 9.83 3.66
C LYS A 12 8.91 9.64 2.87
N ALA A 13 10.00 10.26 3.33
CA ALA A 13 11.30 10.08 2.69
C ALA A 13 11.76 8.62 2.80
N GLU A 14 11.52 7.99 3.94
CA GLU A 14 11.83 6.58 4.14
C GLU A 14 11.00 5.69 3.22
N VAL A 15 9.72 6.02 3.06
CA VAL A 15 8.85 5.29 2.13
C VAL A 15 9.34 5.41 0.70
N ARG A 16 9.78 6.61 0.29
CA ARG A 16 10.33 6.81 -1.05
C ARG A 16 11.54 5.91 -1.30
N GLU A 17 12.44 5.83 -0.32
CA GLU A 17 13.62 4.96 -0.44
C GLU A 17 13.22 3.49 -0.50
N PHE A 18 12.26 3.09 0.33
CA PHE A 18 11.75 1.72 0.33
C PHE A 18 11.16 1.35 -1.04
N LEU A 19 10.38 2.25 -1.62
CA LEU A 19 9.71 2.01 -2.91
C LEU A 19 10.68 1.94 -4.09
N LYS A 20 11.85 2.56 -3.99
CA LYS A 20 12.84 2.48 -5.06
C LYS A 20 13.27 1.06 -5.36
N ALA A 21 13.37 0.22 -4.33
CA ALA A 21 13.72 -1.18 -4.52
C ALA A 21 12.67 -1.95 -5.33
N PHE A 22 11.46 -1.42 -5.40
CA PHE A 22 10.35 -2.02 -6.14
C PHE A 22 10.07 -1.30 -7.45
N HIS A 23 10.91 -0.33 -7.81
CA HIS A 23 10.74 0.48 -9.02
C HIS A 23 9.41 1.24 -9.02
N LEU A 24 8.97 1.69 -7.85
CA LEU A 24 7.74 2.45 -7.67
C LEU A 24 8.05 3.90 -7.31
N VAL A 25 7.21 4.81 -7.80
CA VAL A 25 7.32 6.23 -7.53
C VAL A 25 6.26 6.65 -6.52
N TYR A 26 6.69 7.34 -5.46
CA TYR A 26 5.78 7.89 -4.48
C TYR A 26 5.25 9.22 -5.01
N GLU A 27 4.10 9.18 -5.67
CA GLU A 27 3.54 10.34 -6.36
C GLU A 27 2.99 11.38 -5.40
N GLN A 28 2.97 12.63 -5.85
CA GLN A 28 2.54 13.76 -5.00
C GLN A 28 1.05 13.77 -4.71
N ASP A 29 0.24 13.13 -5.55
CA ASP A 29 -1.21 13.09 -5.36
C ASP A 29 -1.64 12.09 -4.28
N ILE A 30 -0.72 11.30 -3.77
CA ILE A 30 -1.02 10.33 -2.70
C ILE A 30 -1.43 11.08 -1.43
N ASP A 31 -2.61 10.77 -0.91
CA ASP A 31 -3.17 11.43 0.27
C ASP A 31 -3.28 10.53 1.49
N LEU A 32 -2.94 9.25 1.34
CA LEU A 32 -2.95 8.29 2.44
C LEU A 32 -1.85 7.27 2.22
N THR A 33 -1.04 7.02 3.23
CA THR A 33 -0.04 5.96 3.20
C THR A 33 -0.06 5.24 4.54
N LEU A 34 -0.14 3.91 4.47
CA LEU A 34 0.02 3.06 5.64
C LEU A 34 1.35 2.31 5.53
N ALA A 35 1.99 2.11 6.65
CA ALA A 35 3.25 1.38 6.72
C ALA A 35 3.19 0.32 7.81
N LEU A 36 3.78 -0.83 7.52
CA LEU A 36 4.01 -1.87 8.51
C LEU A 36 5.49 -1.88 8.86
N ARG A 37 5.77 -1.92 10.17
CA ARG A 37 7.13 -2.01 10.67
C ARG A 37 7.27 -3.24 11.57
N ASP A 38 8.41 -3.88 11.45
CA ASP A 38 8.79 -4.99 12.32
C ASP A 38 10.04 -4.55 13.08
N GLU A 39 9.90 -4.37 14.40
CA GLU A 39 10.97 -3.88 15.26
C GLU A 39 11.60 -2.58 14.74
N GLY A 40 10.75 -1.66 14.28
CA GLY A 40 11.18 -0.37 13.76
C GLY A 40 11.58 -0.36 12.30
N LYS A 41 11.72 -1.53 11.68
CA LYS A 41 12.10 -1.63 10.27
C LYS A 41 10.88 -1.59 9.37
N LEU A 42 10.91 -0.75 8.35
CA LEU A 42 9.83 -0.66 7.37
C LEU A 42 9.83 -1.91 6.49
N VAL A 43 8.72 -2.66 6.52
CA VAL A 43 8.63 -3.93 5.80
C VAL A 43 7.53 -3.96 4.74
N ALA A 44 6.55 -3.07 4.83
CA ALA A 44 5.49 -3.01 3.82
C ALA A 44 4.83 -1.64 3.82
N THR A 45 4.36 -1.22 2.65
CA THR A 45 3.61 0.03 2.49
C THR A 45 2.45 -0.18 1.54
N ALA A 46 1.41 0.62 1.72
CA ALA A 46 0.31 0.73 0.78
C ALA A 46 -0.21 2.16 0.83
N SER A 47 -0.47 2.74 -0.32
CA SER A 47 -0.87 4.13 -0.44
C SER A 47 -2.12 4.26 -1.27
N ALA A 48 -2.77 5.41 -1.18
CA ALA A 48 -3.93 5.71 -2.00
C ALA A 48 -3.95 7.18 -2.39
N ALA A 49 -4.45 7.44 -3.59
CA ALA A 49 -4.83 8.76 -4.03
C ALA A 49 -6.35 8.69 -4.22
N LYS A 50 -7.09 9.29 -3.28
CA LYS A 50 -8.55 9.17 -3.22
C LYS A 50 -8.97 7.69 -3.14
N ASN A 51 -9.66 7.17 -4.15
CA ASN A 51 -10.10 5.77 -4.16
C ASN A 51 -9.19 4.84 -4.98
N ILE A 52 -8.03 5.33 -5.40
CA ILE A 52 -7.08 4.54 -6.19
C ILE A 52 -5.94 4.10 -5.28
N VAL A 53 -5.81 2.80 -5.08
CA VAL A 53 -4.73 2.21 -4.28
C VAL A 53 -3.52 2.01 -5.18
N LYS A 54 -2.36 2.48 -4.72
CA LYS A 54 -1.11 2.38 -5.46
C LYS A 54 0.08 2.29 -4.50
N CYS A 55 1.25 2.03 -5.06
CA CYS A 55 2.51 1.92 -4.29
C CYS A 55 2.42 0.87 -3.19
N VAL A 56 1.82 -0.28 -3.51
CA VAL A 56 1.78 -1.41 -2.59
C VAL A 56 3.09 -2.18 -2.75
N ALA A 57 3.83 -2.32 -1.66
CA ALA A 57 5.11 -3.01 -1.68
C ALA A 57 5.31 -3.76 -0.35
N ILE A 58 5.81 -4.98 -0.45
CA ILE A 58 6.10 -5.82 0.72
C ILE A 58 7.50 -6.38 0.54
N ASP A 59 8.34 -6.23 1.57
CA ASP A 59 9.69 -6.77 1.58
C ASP A 59 9.65 -8.28 1.31
N GLU A 60 10.52 -8.75 0.45
CA GLU A 60 10.52 -10.16 0.01
C GLU A 60 10.58 -11.15 1.16
N THR A 61 11.32 -10.83 2.22
CA THR A 61 11.42 -11.72 3.38
C THR A 61 10.13 -11.79 4.18
N TYR A 62 9.20 -10.88 3.94
CA TYR A 62 7.92 -10.81 4.62
C TYR A 62 6.75 -11.09 3.71
N GLN A 63 7.00 -11.44 2.47
CA GLN A 63 5.92 -11.73 1.53
C GLN A 63 5.13 -12.95 1.97
N GLY A 64 3.82 -12.77 1.98
CA GLY A 64 2.90 -13.81 2.37
C GLY A 64 1.52 -13.19 2.51
N LYS A 65 0.52 -14.06 2.50
CA LYS A 65 -0.87 -13.61 2.49
C LYS A 65 -1.26 -12.82 3.75
N ALA A 66 -0.67 -13.17 4.89
CA ALA A 66 -1.07 -12.56 6.15
C ALA A 66 -0.76 -11.06 6.20
N LEU A 67 0.45 -10.65 5.80
CA LEU A 67 0.83 -9.25 5.80
C LEU A 67 0.04 -8.44 4.77
N ALA A 68 -0.12 -8.97 3.57
CA ALA A 68 -0.89 -8.31 2.53
C ALA A 68 -2.32 -8.08 3.00
N ASN A 69 -2.95 -9.11 3.58
CA ASN A 69 -4.31 -9.00 4.07
C ASN A 69 -4.44 -7.98 5.20
N THR A 70 -3.51 -7.99 6.14
CA THR A 70 -3.51 -7.04 7.25
C THR A 70 -3.41 -5.61 6.75
N LEU A 71 -2.46 -5.36 5.86
CA LEU A 71 -2.21 -4.03 5.33
C LEU A 71 -3.38 -3.53 4.49
N MET A 72 -3.88 -4.37 3.59
CA MET A 72 -4.96 -3.98 2.69
C MET A 72 -6.29 -3.84 3.40
N SER A 73 -6.56 -4.68 4.39
CA SER A 73 -7.78 -4.56 5.19
C SER A 73 -7.80 -3.25 5.95
N ALA A 74 -6.67 -2.85 6.51
CA ALA A 74 -6.56 -1.57 7.20
C ALA A 74 -6.73 -0.40 6.23
N LEU A 75 -6.16 -0.49 5.05
CA LEU A 75 -6.29 0.55 4.03
C LEU A 75 -7.74 0.70 3.56
N ILE A 76 -8.40 -0.41 3.28
CA ILE A 76 -9.81 -0.41 2.89
C ILE A 76 -10.67 0.27 3.96
N LYS A 77 -10.43 -0.08 5.21
CA LYS A 77 -11.15 0.51 6.32
C LYS A 77 -10.98 2.02 6.37
N ARG A 78 -9.71 2.50 6.21
CA ARG A 78 -9.43 3.93 6.19
C ARG A 78 -10.12 4.64 5.03
N LEU A 79 -10.11 4.04 3.85
CA LEU A 79 -10.74 4.61 2.67
C LEU A 79 -12.26 4.65 2.81
N ASN A 80 -12.86 3.61 3.38
CA ASN A 80 -14.29 3.60 3.65
C ASN A 80 -14.69 4.68 4.65
N GLN A 81 -13.86 4.91 5.66
CA GLN A 81 -14.09 5.99 6.63
C GLN A 81 -14.04 7.37 5.98
N ARG A 82 -13.33 7.50 4.87
CA ARG A 82 -13.24 8.74 4.09
C ARG A 82 -14.34 8.85 3.04
N GLY A 83 -15.24 7.87 2.98
CA GLY A 83 -16.35 7.88 2.02
C GLY A 83 -16.07 7.16 0.70
N HIS A 84 -14.91 6.53 0.57
CA HIS A 84 -14.54 5.81 -0.66
C HIS A 84 -14.95 4.35 -0.54
N HIS A 85 -15.99 3.96 -1.26
CA HIS A 85 -16.53 2.59 -1.21
C HIS A 85 -16.28 1.79 -2.48
N HIS A 86 -15.94 2.47 -3.57
CA HIS A 86 -15.55 1.82 -4.83
C HIS A 86 -14.06 2.04 -5.00
N LEU A 87 -13.29 0.97 -4.78
CA LEU A 87 -11.83 1.05 -4.74
C LEU A 87 -11.22 0.39 -5.96
N PHE A 88 -10.21 1.04 -6.49
CA PHE A 88 -9.47 0.57 -7.65
C PHE A 88 -8.03 0.29 -7.25
N LEU A 89 -7.41 -0.69 -7.88
CA LEU A 89 -6.04 -1.07 -7.58
C LEU A 89 -5.15 -0.83 -8.80
N TYR A 90 -4.09 -0.07 -8.58
CA TYR A 90 -3.03 0.12 -9.54
C TYR A 90 -1.79 -0.59 -9.01
N SER A 91 -1.49 -1.76 -9.52
CA SER A 91 -0.36 -2.54 -9.03
C SER A 91 0.25 -3.40 -10.14
N ARG A 92 1.36 -4.06 -9.80
CA ARG A 92 1.98 -5.01 -10.70
C ARG A 92 1.08 -6.20 -10.93
N PRO A 93 1.11 -6.80 -12.14
CA PRO A 93 0.24 -7.95 -12.46
C PRO A 93 0.37 -9.11 -11.48
N GLU A 94 1.58 -9.38 -11.01
CA GLU A 94 1.82 -10.51 -10.10
C GLU A 94 1.17 -10.32 -8.74
N LEU A 95 0.82 -9.09 -8.37
CA LEU A 95 0.17 -8.81 -7.08
C LEU A 95 -1.35 -8.82 -7.16
N VAL A 96 -1.91 -8.75 -8.37
CA VAL A 96 -3.36 -8.68 -8.56
C VAL A 96 -4.10 -9.84 -7.90
N PRO A 97 -3.64 -11.10 -8.03
CA PRO A 97 -4.34 -12.23 -7.41
C PRO A 97 -4.47 -12.13 -5.89
N TYR A 98 -3.58 -11.40 -5.23
CA TYR A 98 -3.64 -11.21 -3.78
C TYR A 98 -4.74 -10.25 -3.36
N PHE A 99 -5.08 -9.31 -4.24
CA PHE A 99 -5.95 -8.20 -3.88
C PHE A 99 -7.36 -8.29 -4.48
N GLU A 100 -7.55 -8.97 -5.59
CA GLU A 100 -8.87 -9.13 -6.21
C GLU A 100 -9.90 -9.70 -5.23
N PRO A 101 -9.58 -10.74 -4.43
CA PRO A 101 -10.56 -11.29 -3.50
C PRO A 101 -11.00 -10.31 -2.42
N LEU A 102 -10.27 -9.21 -2.22
CA LEU A 102 -10.59 -8.20 -1.23
C LEU A 102 -11.58 -7.15 -1.75
N GLY A 103 -12.01 -7.28 -3.00
CA GLY A 103 -13.03 -6.39 -3.56
C GLY A 103 -12.48 -5.24 -4.39
N PHE A 104 -11.21 -5.26 -4.72
CA PHE A 104 -10.61 -4.22 -5.58
C PHE A 104 -10.92 -4.49 -7.05
N LYS A 105 -11.16 -3.43 -7.78
CA LYS A 105 -11.28 -3.50 -9.24
C LYS A 105 -9.96 -3.08 -9.85
N LYS A 106 -9.49 -3.85 -10.82
CA LYS A 106 -8.26 -3.54 -11.52
C LYS A 106 -8.51 -2.43 -12.54
N ILE A 107 -7.69 -1.36 -12.48
CA ILE A 107 -7.75 -0.28 -13.48
C ILE A 107 -6.63 -0.46 -14.49
N VAL A 108 -5.40 -0.49 -14.01
CA VAL A 108 -4.21 -0.56 -14.83
C VAL A 108 -3.19 -1.43 -14.13
N GLU A 109 -2.50 -2.25 -14.91
CA GLU A 109 -1.39 -3.03 -14.37
C GLU A 109 -0.09 -2.26 -14.57
N SER A 110 0.69 -2.17 -13.49
CA SER A 110 2.03 -1.62 -13.55
C SER A 110 2.96 -2.66 -14.13
N MET A 111 3.73 -2.27 -15.08
CA MET A 111 4.69 -3.19 -15.71
C MET A 111 6.10 -2.94 -15.25
#